data_9a0372762ad2ef9df65ec2aa91fb75a1
#
_entry.id   9a0372762ad2ef9df65ec2aa91fb75a1
#
_cell.length_a   1.000
_cell.length_b   1.000
_cell.length_c   1.000
_cell.angle_alpha   90.00
_cell.angle_beta   90.00
_cell.angle_gamma   90.00
#
_symmetry.space_group_name_H-M   'P 1'
#
loop_
_entity.id
_entity.type
_entity.pdbx_description
1 polymer ?
#
loop_
_entity_poly.entity_id
_entity_poly.type
_entity_poly.pdbx_seq_one_letter_code
_entity_poly.pdbx_strand_id
1 'polypeptide(L)'
;MASIDLNSDLGENVADRIVSDDESMLDLVTSANVACGFHAGSPEGIRATLASAVAGGVVIGAHPGYRDYENFGRTKVDIDSATLQAHVEYQLGALIGLAAAVGGKVAYVKPHGALYNTIARDERQSKDVVAAIRAIDPSLVLLGLALSLIHISEPTRPLYI
;
A
#
# COMPACT_ATOMS: atom_id res chain seq x y z
N MET A 1 -24.14 -15.71 5.66
CA MET A 1 -23.70 -15.77 4.25
C MET A 1 -22.19 -15.56 4.25
N ALA A 2 -21.45 -16.31 3.44
CA ALA A 2 -20.03 -16.04 3.24
C ALA A 2 -19.90 -14.72 2.47
N SER A 3 -19.00 -13.83 2.90
CA SER A 3 -18.63 -12.61 2.20
C SER A 3 -17.19 -12.76 1.70
N ILE A 4 -16.87 -12.08 0.61
CA ILE A 4 -15.53 -12.02 0.05
C ILE A 4 -15.17 -10.55 -0.12
N ASP A 5 -13.91 -10.21 0.17
CA ASP A 5 -13.34 -8.90 -0.14
C ASP A 5 -12.85 -8.89 -1.61
N LEU A 6 -13.28 -7.88 -2.37
CA LEU A 6 -12.75 -7.56 -3.70
C LEU A 6 -11.78 -6.41 -3.55
N ASN A 7 -10.52 -6.61 -3.98
CA ASN A 7 -9.42 -5.70 -3.76
C ASN A 7 -8.75 -5.31 -5.08
N SER A 8 -8.42 -4.02 -5.25
CA SER A 8 -7.69 -3.52 -6.43
C SER A 8 -6.62 -2.49 -6.06
N ASP A 9 -5.59 -2.40 -6.89
CA ASP A 9 -4.56 -1.36 -6.82
C ASP A 9 -5.07 -0.13 -7.58
N LEU A 10 -5.11 1.04 -6.95
CA LEU A 10 -5.70 2.29 -7.45
C LEU A 10 -4.83 3.50 -7.08
N GLY A 11 -5.17 4.67 -7.63
CA GLY A 11 -4.40 5.89 -7.39
C GLY A 11 -3.04 5.91 -8.09
N GLU A 12 -2.86 5.04 -9.08
CA GLU A 12 -1.59 4.85 -9.80
C GLU A 12 -1.48 5.70 -11.08
N ASN A 13 -2.55 6.42 -11.42
CA ASN A 13 -2.59 7.26 -12.61
C ASN A 13 -1.71 8.51 -12.45
N VAL A 14 -1.03 8.88 -13.52
CA VAL A 14 -0.29 10.13 -13.68
C VAL A 14 -0.54 10.68 -15.08
N ALA A 15 -0.20 11.96 -15.32
CA ALA A 15 -0.58 12.67 -16.54
C ALA A 15 -0.14 11.96 -17.84
N ASP A 16 1.01 11.29 -17.82
CA ASP A 16 1.62 10.60 -18.97
C ASP A 16 1.44 9.08 -18.94
N ARG A 17 0.81 8.54 -17.89
CA ARG A 17 0.58 7.09 -17.73
C ARG A 17 -0.74 6.82 -17.05
N ILE A 18 -1.74 6.43 -17.83
CA ILE A 18 -3.03 5.97 -17.30
C ILE A 18 -2.96 4.46 -17.13
N VAL A 19 -3.18 3.97 -15.92
CA VAL A 19 -3.06 2.56 -15.52
C VAL A 19 -4.44 1.92 -15.38
N SER A 20 -5.40 2.66 -14.78
CA SER A 20 -6.71 2.14 -14.45
C SER A 20 -7.80 3.21 -14.57
N ASP A 21 -9.04 2.79 -14.71
CA ASP A 21 -10.22 3.60 -14.47
C ASP A 21 -10.60 3.45 -12.98
N ASP A 22 -10.02 4.30 -12.16
CA ASP A 22 -10.19 4.24 -10.70
C ASP A 22 -11.64 4.43 -10.28
N GLU A 23 -12.40 5.28 -10.98
CA GLU A 23 -13.79 5.58 -10.65
C GLU A 23 -14.67 4.34 -10.86
N SER A 24 -14.59 3.72 -12.04
CA SER A 24 -15.31 2.48 -12.34
C SER A 24 -14.91 1.33 -11.43
N MET A 25 -13.64 1.24 -11.04
CA MET A 25 -13.15 0.20 -10.14
C MET A 25 -13.68 0.38 -8.72
N LEU A 26 -13.77 1.61 -8.21
CA LEU A 26 -14.29 1.90 -6.87
C LEU A 26 -15.76 1.53 -6.71
N ASP A 27 -16.54 1.48 -7.79
CA ASP A 27 -17.92 1.00 -7.78
C ASP A 27 -18.03 -0.54 -7.60
N LEU A 28 -16.94 -1.27 -7.82
CA LEU A 28 -16.93 -2.73 -7.82
C LEU A 28 -16.21 -3.33 -6.60
N VAL A 29 -15.16 -2.66 -6.10
CA VAL A 29 -14.31 -3.20 -5.04
C VAL A 29 -14.81 -2.85 -3.64
N THR A 30 -14.44 -3.66 -2.66
CA THR A 30 -14.72 -3.42 -1.25
C THR A 30 -13.52 -2.85 -0.50
N SER A 31 -12.32 -3.03 -1.07
CA SER A 31 -11.08 -2.42 -0.57
C SER A 31 -10.16 -1.99 -1.71
N ALA A 32 -9.37 -0.94 -1.50
CA ALA A 32 -8.46 -0.36 -2.48
C ALA A 32 -7.07 -0.14 -1.89
N ASN A 33 -6.04 -0.60 -2.60
CA ASN A 33 -4.65 -0.32 -2.26
C ASN A 33 -4.25 0.97 -2.98
N VAL A 34 -4.17 2.08 -2.27
CA VAL A 34 -3.93 3.39 -2.89
C VAL A 34 -2.44 3.69 -2.93
N ALA A 35 -1.94 4.02 -4.13
CA ALA A 35 -0.55 4.38 -4.37
C ALA A 35 -0.08 5.53 -3.45
N CYS A 36 1.23 5.54 -3.14
CA CYS A 36 1.82 6.48 -2.20
C CYS A 36 2.85 7.42 -2.86
N GLY A 37 2.84 7.55 -4.19
CA GLY A 37 3.62 8.52 -4.96
C GLY A 37 5.06 8.10 -5.32
N PHE A 38 5.59 6.98 -4.82
CA PHE A 38 6.97 6.57 -5.12
C PHE A 38 7.09 5.73 -6.40
N HIS A 39 6.17 4.82 -6.63
CA HIS A 39 6.12 4.01 -7.85
C HIS A 39 5.12 4.56 -8.86
N ALA A 40 4.08 5.21 -8.39
CA ALA A 40 2.98 5.76 -9.20
C ALA A 40 2.14 6.77 -8.39
N GLY A 41 1.23 7.44 -9.09
CA GLY A 41 0.31 8.41 -8.53
C GLY A 41 0.90 9.82 -8.37
N SER A 42 0.07 10.82 -8.56
CA SER A 42 0.35 12.20 -8.18
C SER A 42 -0.40 12.56 -6.89
N PRO A 43 0.07 13.56 -6.11
CA PRO A 43 -0.66 13.97 -4.91
C PRO A 43 -2.12 14.31 -5.15
N GLU A 44 -2.44 14.95 -6.28
CA GLU A 44 -3.80 15.32 -6.67
C GLU A 44 -4.63 14.09 -7.02
N GLY A 45 -4.07 13.17 -7.82
CA GLY A 45 -4.72 11.92 -8.23
C GLY A 45 -4.99 11.02 -7.02
N ILE A 46 -3.99 10.79 -6.19
CA ILE A 46 -4.10 10.03 -4.94
C ILE A 46 -5.21 10.62 -4.05
N ARG A 47 -5.22 11.94 -3.88
CA ARG A 47 -6.25 12.62 -3.07
C ARG A 47 -7.65 12.44 -3.67
N ALA A 48 -7.80 12.48 -5.00
CA ALA A 48 -9.07 12.27 -5.67
C ALA A 48 -9.56 10.82 -5.49
N THR A 49 -8.69 9.82 -5.71
CA THR A 49 -9.00 8.40 -5.47
C THR A 49 -9.43 8.15 -4.02
N LEU A 50 -8.73 8.76 -3.04
CA LEU A 50 -9.10 8.66 -1.63
C LEU A 50 -10.48 9.26 -1.34
N ALA A 51 -10.80 10.42 -1.91
CA ALA A 51 -12.11 11.05 -1.73
C ALA A 51 -13.24 10.19 -2.31
N SER A 52 -13.04 9.62 -3.49
CA SER A 52 -14.01 8.69 -4.12
C SER A 52 -14.17 7.40 -3.31
N ALA A 53 -13.07 6.83 -2.79
CA ALA A 53 -13.10 5.65 -1.92
C ALA A 53 -13.91 5.92 -0.64
N VAL A 54 -13.72 7.08 0.00
CA VAL A 54 -14.49 7.48 1.19
C VAL A 54 -15.97 7.61 0.85
N ALA A 55 -16.31 8.27 -0.26
CA ALA A 55 -17.69 8.45 -0.70
C ALA A 55 -18.39 7.11 -1.01
N GLY A 56 -17.66 6.14 -1.58
CA GLY A 56 -18.14 4.79 -1.87
C GLY A 56 -18.13 3.83 -0.68
N GLY A 57 -17.57 4.22 0.47
CA GLY A 57 -17.42 3.34 1.64
C GLY A 57 -16.40 2.23 1.44
N VAL A 58 -15.48 2.40 0.47
CA VAL A 58 -14.40 1.43 0.17
C VAL A 58 -13.30 1.52 1.24
N VAL A 59 -12.86 0.37 1.73
CA VAL A 59 -11.78 0.31 2.73
C VAL A 59 -10.44 0.71 2.09
N ILE A 60 -9.73 1.66 2.70
CA ILE A 60 -8.49 2.20 2.18
C ILE A 60 -7.29 1.46 2.77
N GLY A 61 -6.42 0.94 1.91
CA GLY A 61 -5.10 0.44 2.23
C GLY A 61 -4.00 1.29 1.60
N ALA A 62 -2.85 1.34 2.24
CA ALA A 62 -1.66 1.97 1.69
C ALA A 62 -0.91 1.01 0.76
N HIS A 63 -0.44 1.51 -0.38
CA HIS A 63 0.28 0.75 -1.39
C HIS A 63 1.72 1.25 -1.59
N PRO A 64 2.59 1.17 -0.56
CA PRO A 64 3.96 1.66 -0.66
C PRO A 64 4.81 0.76 -1.57
N GLY A 65 5.66 1.38 -2.38
CA GLY A 65 6.60 0.69 -3.25
C GLY A 65 8.03 1.21 -3.09
N TYR A 66 8.97 0.59 -3.80
CA TYR A 66 10.29 1.18 -3.98
C TYR A 66 10.17 2.54 -4.71
N ARG A 67 11.13 3.43 -4.47
CA ARG A 67 11.24 4.68 -5.21
C ARG A 67 11.79 4.40 -6.62
N ASP A 68 10.94 3.87 -7.47
CA ASP A 68 11.25 3.40 -8.82
C ASP A 68 10.09 3.76 -9.77
N TYR A 69 9.86 5.06 -9.92
CA TYR A 69 8.77 5.60 -10.73
C TYR A 69 8.87 5.18 -12.19
N GLU A 70 10.09 5.17 -12.75
CA GLU A 70 10.33 4.85 -14.16
C GLU A 70 9.91 3.42 -14.52
N ASN A 71 10.16 2.45 -13.61
CA ASN A 71 9.82 1.04 -13.80
C ASN A 71 8.57 0.63 -13.03
N PHE A 72 7.76 1.60 -12.61
CA PHE A 72 6.52 1.32 -11.89
C PHE A 72 6.72 0.49 -10.61
N GLY A 73 7.83 0.70 -9.89
CA GLY A 73 8.13 -0.05 -8.67
C GLY A 73 8.36 -1.55 -8.87
N ARG A 74 8.62 -2.01 -10.10
CA ARG A 74 8.74 -3.45 -10.43
C ARG A 74 10.19 -3.94 -10.50
N THR A 75 11.16 -3.06 -10.32
CA THR A 75 12.56 -3.43 -10.24
C THR A 75 12.95 -3.70 -8.79
N LYS A 76 13.61 -4.85 -8.54
CA LYS A 76 14.16 -5.14 -7.22
C LYS A 76 15.28 -4.15 -6.90
N VAL A 77 15.21 -3.54 -5.73
CA VAL A 77 16.21 -2.58 -5.25
C VAL A 77 16.97 -3.20 -4.07
N ASP A 78 18.30 -3.19 -4.15
CA ASP A 78 19.14 -3.43 -2.98
C ASP A 78 19.30 -2.12 -2.22
N ILE A 79 18.63 -2.02 -1.09
CA ILE A 79 18.48 -0.82 -0.27
C ILE A 79 18.84 -1.14 1.18
N ASP A 80 19.54 -0.25 1.87
CA ASP A 80 19.82 -0.42 3.29
C ASP A 80 18.56 -0.25 4.15
N SER A 81 18.62 -0.81 5.37
CA SER A 81 17.45 -0.85 6.28
C SER A 81 16.94 0.52 6.66
N ALA A 82 17.83 1.47 6.98
CA ALA A 82 17.42 2.81 7.40
C ALA A 82 16.71 3.56 6.28
N THR A 83 17.23 3.46 5.05
CA THR A 83 16.60 4.08 3.87
C THR A 83 15.26 3.42 3.54
N LEU A 84 15.17 2.08 3.60
CA LEU A 84 13.92 1.39 3.33
C LEU A 84 12.84 1.75 4.35
N GLN A 85 13.17 1.75 5.64
CA GLN A 85 12.24 2.16 6.70
C GLN A 85 11.75 3.59 6.48
N ALA A 86 12.66 4.55 6.28
CA ALA A 86 12.30 5.94 6.01
C ALA A 86 11.40 6.09 4.76
N HIS A 87 11.66 5.33 3.69
CA HIS A 87 10.83 5.35 2.48
C HIS A 87 9.41 4.84 2.74
N VAL A 88 9.26 3.77 3.52
CA VAL A 88 7.93 3.23 3.87
C VAL A 88 7.19 4.17 4.81
N GLU A 89 7.87 4.67 5.85
CA GLU A 89 7.30 5.65 6.80
C GLU A 89 6.81 6.92 6.11
N TYR A 90 7.61 7.47 5.20
CA TYR A 90 7.23 8.65 4.41
C TYR A 90 5.96 8.40 3.59
N GLN A 91 5.89 7.29 2.89
CA GLN A 91 4.75 6.91 2.05
C GLN A 91 3.48 6.73 2.89
N LEU A 92 3.59 6.01 4.02
CA LEU A 92 2.47 5.82 4.93
C LEU A 92 2.01 7.13 5.55
N GLY A 93 2.93 7.96 6.03
CA GLY A 93 2.62 9.26 6.62
C GLY A 93 1.90 10.18 5.63
N ALA A 94 2.37 10.23 4.37
CA ALA A 94 1.75 11.01 3.32
C ALA A 94 0.32 10.54 3.02
N LEU A 95 0.12 9.23 2.83
CA LEU A 95 -1.20 8.68 2.51
C LEU A 95 -2.19 8.83 3.67
N ILE A 96 -1.75 8.56 4.91
CA ILE A 96 -2.58 8.73 6.11
C ILE A 96 -3.03 10.19 6.25
N GLY A 97 -2.11 11.15 6.02
CA GLY A 97 -2.44 12.57 6.05
C GLY A 97 -3.45 12.98 4.98
N LEU A 98 -3.28 12.49 3.74
CA LEU A 98 -4.22 12.76 2.65
C LEU A 98 -5.58 12.09 2.89
N ALA A 99 -5.61 10.86 3.40
CA ALA A 99 -6.84 10.16 3.74
C ALA A 99 -7.62 10.91 4.83
N ALA A 100 -6.93 11.33 5.90
CA ALA A 100 -7.56 12.12 6.97
C ALA A 100 -8.13 13.45 6.48
N ALA A 101 -7.43 14.12 5.54
CA ALA A 101 -7.89 15.39 4.97
C ALA A 101 -9.20 15.27 4.15
N VAL A 102 -9.55 14.05 3.71
CA VAL A 102 -10.81 13.77 3.00
C VAL A 102 -11.83 13.00 3.87
N GLY A 103 -11.55 12.87 5.18
CA GLY A 103 -12.45 12.20 6.12
C GLY A 103 -12.33 10.68 6.15
N GLY A 104 -11.28 10.13 5.52
CA GLY A 104 -10.99 8.70 5.48
C GLY A 104 -9.96 8.24 6.51
N LYS A 105 -9.77 6.92 6.59
CA LYS A 105 -8.76 6.27 7.42
C LYS A 105 -8.11 5.13 6.66
N VAL A 106 -6.78 5.04 6.72
CA VAL A 106 -6.03 3.87 6.23
C VAL A 106 -6.21 2.73 7.22
N ALA A 107 -6.58 1.54 6.74
CA ALA A 107 -6.84 0.36 7.58
C ALA A 107 -5.76 -0.71 7.47
N TYR A 108 -5.04 -0.78 6.35
CA TYR A 108 -4.04 -1.81 6.10
C TYR A 108 -2.94 -1.31 5.16
N VAL A 109 -1.89 -2.09 5.03
CA VAL A 109 -0.77 -1.86 4.10
C VAL A 109 -0.60 -3.08 3.21
N LYS A 110 -0.58 -2.89 1.91
CA LYS A 110 -0.19 -3.90 0.92
C LYS A 110 0.96 -3.34 0.08
N PRO A 111 2.21 -3.79 0.28
CA PRO A 111 3.32 -3.31 -0.54
C PRO A 111 3.10 -3.58 -2.03
N HIS A 112 3.65 -2.70 -2.86
CA HIS A 112 3.54 -2.79 -4.31
C HIS A 112 4.69 -3.58 -4.94
N GLY A 113 4.40 -4.27 -6.04
CA GLY A 113 5.34 -4.72 -7.07
C GLY A 113 6.54 -5.50 -6.52
N ALA A 114 7.74 -5.00 -6.82
CA ALA A 114 8.98 -5.69 -6.42
C ALA A 114 9.18 -5.69 -4.90
N LEU A 115 8.72 -4.67 -4.16
CA LEU A 115 8.78 -4.65 -2.70
C LEU A 115 7.95 -5.79 -2.11
N TYR A 116 6.71 -5.96 -2.57
CA TYR A 116 5.83 -7.08 -2.17
C TYR A 116 6.50 -8.45 -2.34
N ASN A 117 7.10 -8.67 -3.52
CA ASN A 117 7.77 -9.94 -3.84
C ASN A 117 9.07 -10.14 -3.05
N THR A 118 9.78 -9.05 -2.77
CA THR A 118 11.06 -9.10 -2.05
C THR A 118 10.84 -9.45 -0.58
N ILE A 119 9.90 -8.80 0.11
CA ILE A 119 9.63 -9.08 1.53
C ILE A 119 9.09 -10.50 1.77
N ALA A 120 8.56 -11.15 0.74
CA ALA A 120 8.16 -12.56 0.83
C ALA A 120 9.35 -13.52 0.98
N ARG A 121 10.59 -13.10 0.65
CA ARG A 121 11.77 -13.95 0.56
C ARG A 121 13.03 -13.37 1.20
N ASP A 122 13.04 -12.08 1.51
CA ASP A 122 14.17 -11.34 2.11
C ASP A 122 13.78 -10.96 3.53
N GLU A 123 14.36 -11.69 4.51
CA GLU A 123 14.01 -11.51 5.92
C GLU A 123 14.39 -10.12 6.44
N ARG A 124 15.50 -9.53 5.98
CA ARG A 124 15.92 -8.20 6.39
C ARG A 124 14.90 -7.16 5.94
N GLN A 125 14.58 -7.12 4.65
CA GLN A 125 13.61 -6.16 4.12
C GLN A 125 12.20 -6.39 4.66
N SER A 126 11.83 -7.65 4.94
CA SER A 126 10.57 -7.98 5.61
C SER A 126 10.49 -7.34 7.00
N LYS A 127 11.53 -7.50 7.82
CA LYS A 127 11.61 -6.87 9.16
C LYS A 127 11.62 -5.35 9.08
N ASP A 128 12.30 -4.77 8.10
CA ASP A 128 12.37 -3.32 7.89
C ASP A 128 10.98 -2.74 7.58
N VAL A 129 10.23 -3.37 6.67
CA VAL A 129 8.86 -2.94 6.33
C VAL A 129 7.92 -3.05 7.53
N VAL A 130 7.98 -4.16 8.28
CA VAL A 130 7.18 -4.34 9.50
C VAL A 130 7.54 -3.30 10.56
N ALA A 131 8.83 -3.01 10.76
CA ALA A 131 9.28 -1.99 11.70
C ALA A 131 8.76 -0.60 11.33
N ALA A 132 8.83 -0.22 10.06
CA ALA A 132 8.30 1.05 9.55
C ALA A 132 6.78 1.18 9.76
N ILE A 133 6.02 0.13 9.43
CA ILE A 133 4.56 0.13 9.64
C ILE A 133 4.24 0.34 11.13
N ARG A 134 4.91 -0.41 12.02
CA ARG A 134 4.69 -0.31 13.47
C ARG A 134 5.07 1.04 14.05
N ALA A 135 6.09 1.69 13.50
CA ALA A 135 6.51 3.02 13.92
C ALA A 135 5.45 4.08 13.61
N ILE A 136 4.73 3.94 12.48
CA ILE A 136 3.67 4.87 12.08
C ILE A 136 2.34 4.55 12.80
N ASP A 137 1.86 3.32 12.68
CA ASP A 137 0.64 2.87 13.35
C ASP A 137 0.66 1.34 13.52
N PRO A 138 0.85 0.84 14.77
CA PRO A 138 0.87 -0.59 15.04
C PRO A 138 -0.50 -1.28 14.88
N SER A 139 -1.56 -0.52 14.61
CA SER A 139 -2.90 -1.08 14.33
C SER A 139 -3.11 -1.46 12.86
N LEU A 140 -2.24 -1.01 11.95
CA LEU A 140 -2.34 -1.34 10.52
C LEU A 140 -2.08 -2.83 10.28
N VAL A 141 -2.95 -3.44 9.49
CA VAL A 141 -2.77 -4.83 9.05
C VAL A 141 -1.85 -4.88 7.85
N LEU A 142 -0.88 -5.79 7.83
CA LEU A 142 -0.03 -6.01 6.67
C LEU A 142 -0.62 -7.14 5.79
N LEU A 143 -0.99 -6.80 4.56
CA LEU A 143 -1.44 -7.73 3.53
C LEU A 143 -0.24 -8.17 2.69
N GLY A 144 0.19 -9.39 2.85
CA GLY A 144 1.36 -9.97 2.19
C GLY A 144 1.09 -11.29 1.52
N LEU A 145 2.12 -11.85 0.85
CA LEU A 145 2.02 -13.15 0.19
C LEU A 145 1.87 -14.26 1.24
N ALA A 146 0.84 -15.08 1.07
CA ALA A 146 0.59 -16.21 1.96
C ALA A 146 1.79 -17.18 2.00
N LEU A 147 2.03 -17.80 3.16
CA LEU A 147 3.14 -18.74 3.39
C LEU A 147 4.54 -18.18 3.08
N SER A 148 4.76 -16.90 3.35
CA SER A 148 6.02 -16.20 3.13
C SER A 148 6.68 -15.77 4.45
N LEU A 149 7.92 -15.23 4.37
CA LEU A 149 8.68 -14.75 5.52
C LEU A 149 7.98 -13.63 6.30
N ILE A 150 7.04 -12.91 5.70
CA ILE A 150 6.29 -11.86 6.37
C ILE A 150 5.51 -12.38 7.58
N HIS A 151 5.06 -13.63 7.55
CA HIS A 151 4.38 -14.27 8.68
C HIS A 151 5.30 -14.49 9.88
N ILE A 152 6.61 -14.68 9.62
CA ILE A 152 7.63 -14.83 10.66
C ILE A 152 7.93 -13.48 11.28
N SER A 153 7.90 -12.41 10.48
CA SER A 153 8.18 -11.04 10.92
C SER A 153 7.02 -10.39 11.68
N GLU A 154 5.79 -10.88 11.49
CA GLU A 154 4.57 -10.45 12.19
C GLU A 154 3.84 -11.61 12.91
N PRO A 155 4.46 -12.27 13.92
CA PRO A 155 3.90 -13.49 14.50
C PRO A 155 2.62 -13.29 15.31
N THR A 156 2.21 -12.08 15.60
CA THR A 156 1.13 -11.75 16.55
C THR A 156 -0.20 -11.38 15.91
N ARG A 157 -0.31 -11.36 14.57
CA ARG A 157 -1.56 -11.04 13.88
C ARG A 157 -2.02 -12.19 12.99
N PRO A 158 -3.28 -12.64 13.12
CA PRO A 158 -3.85 -13.55 12.15
C PRO A 158 -3.95 -12.84 10.81
N LEU A 159 -3.43 -13.48 9.76
CA LEU A 159 -3.65 -13.06 8.38
C LEU A 159 -5.07 -13.47 8.01
N TYR A 160 -5.90 -12.48 7.80
CA TYR A 160 -7.15 -12.71 7.09
C TYR A 160 -6.82 -12.68 5.59
N ILE A 161 -6.95 -13.82 4.95
CA ILE A 161 -6.94 -13.98 3.50
C ILE A 161 -8.35 -13.68 3.01
#